data_e17bda912c5d12efcacfec16ffdf20e5
#
_entry.id   e17bda912c5d12efcacfec16ffdf20e5
#
_cell.length_a   1.000
_cell.length_b   1.000
_cell.length_c   1.000
_cell.angle_alpha   90.00
_cell.angle_beta   90.00
_cell.angle_gamma   90.00
#
_symmetry.space_group_name_H-M   'P 1'
#
loop_
_entity.id
_entity.type
_entity.pdbx_description
1 polymer ?
#
loop_
_entity_poly.entity_id
_entity_poly.type
_entity_poly.pdbx_seq_one_letter_code
_entity_poly.pdbx_strand_id
1 'polypeptide(L)'
;VCYYLHCRSSISKTPLRLANSVGIIDAGYRGNLMAAVDNTGDAPYTIEAGQRLFQITGRYLEPIDLTLVEELSDSERGAGGFGSTG
;
A
#
# COMPACT_ATOMS: atom_id res chain seq x y z
N VAL A 1 3.11 16.08 0.89
CA VAL A 1 2.70 15.51 -0.39
C VAL A 1 2.37 14.04 -0.21
N CYS A 2 1.22 13.62 -0.73
CA CYS A 2 0.79 12.23 -0.66
C CYS A 2 1.38 11.41 -1.80
N TYR A 3 1.36 10.11 -1.64
CA TYR A 3 1.67 9.18 -2.73
C TYR A 3 0.66 8.03 -2.74
N TYR A 4 0.73 7.17 -3.74
CA TYR A 4 -0.32 6.19 -3.98
C TYR A 4 0.20 4.78 -3.91
N LEU A 5 -0.66 3.88 -3.41
CA LEU A 5 -0.46 2.44 -3.48
C LEU A 5 -1.47 1.88 -4.49
N HIS A 6 -0.97 1.25 -5.53
CA HIS A 6 -1.76 0.69 -6.64
C HIS A 6 -1.60 -0.81 -6.72
N CYS A 7 -2.53 -1.46 -7.40
CA CYS A 7 -2.32 -2.83 -7.86
C CYS A 7 -1.37 -2.83 -9.06
N ARG A 8 -0.55 -3.88 -9.13
CA ARG A 8 0.18 -4.22 -10.35
C ARG A 8 -0.73 -5.06 -11.25
N SER A 9 -0.44 -5.08 -12.55
CA SER A 9 -1.22 -5.89 -13.50
C SER A 9 -1.25 -7.38 -13.14
N SER A 10 -0.21 -7.87 -12.47
CA SER A 10 -0.13 -9.27 -12.01
C SER A 10 -1.25 -9.67 -11.06
N ILE A 11 -1.91 -8.72 -10.40
CA ILE A 11 -3.02 -9.02 -9.51
C ILE A 11 -4.21 -9.61 -10.27
N SER A 12 -4.30 -9.34 -11.58
CA SER A 12 -5.38 -9.88 -12.41
C SER A 12 -5.37 -11.41 -12.51
N LYS A 13 -4.25 -12.05 -12.17
CA LYS A 13 -4.10 -13.50 -12.14
C LYS A 13 -4.54 -14.11 -10.79
N THR A 14 -5.06 -13.29 -9.90
CA THR A 14 -5.48 -13.70 -8.55
C THR A 14 -6.93 -13.31 -8.34
N PRO A 15 -7.61 -13.86 -7.31
CA PRO A 15 -8.95 -13.43 -6.94
C PRO A 15 -8.93 -12.17 -6.07
N LEU A 16 -7.80 -11.49 -5.94
CA LEU A 16 -7.65 -10.36 -5.03
C LEU A 16 -7.89 -9.04 -5.73
N ARG A 17 -8.35 -8.06 -4.96
CA ARG A 17 -8.43 -6.65 -5.36
C ARG A 17 -8.19 -5.77 -4.14
N LEU A 18 -7.71 -4.54 -4.35
CA LEU A 18 -7.65 -3.56 -3.28
C LEU A 18 -9.06 -3.16 -2.84
N ALA A 19 -9.30 -3.22 -1.54
CA ALA A 19 -10.62 -2.88 -0.99
C ALA A 19 -10.98 -1.41 -1.22
N ASN A 20 -9.98 -0.54 -1.28
CA ASN A 20 -10.14 0.90 -1.48
C ASN A 20 -9.74 1.37 -2.90
N SER A 21 -9.59 0.45 -3.84
CA SER A 21 -9.18 0.68 -5.23
C SER A 21 -7.77 1.26 -5.37
N VAL A 22 -7.51 2.42 -4.79
CA VAL A 22 -6.20 3.06 -4.74
C VAL A 22 -6.00 3.57 -3.33
N GLY A 23 -4.89 3.21 -2.71
CA GLY A 23 -4.52 3.72 -1.39
C GLY A 23 -3.80 5.05 -1.50
N ILE A 24 -4.20 6.01 -0.69
CA ILE A 24 -3.52 7.30 -0.59
C ILE A 24 -2.73 7.30 0.71
N ILE A 25 -1.42 7.55 0.62
CA ILE A 25 -0.54 7.50 1.77
C ILE A 25 0.00 8.90 2.04
N ASP A 26 -0.24 9.41 3.24
CA ASP A 26 0.22 10.73 3.64
C ASP A 26 1.75 10.76 3.75
N ALA A 27 2.35 11.87 3.37
CA ALA A 27 3.79 12.06 3.50
C ALA A 27 4.25 11.93 4.95
N GLY A 28 3.39 12.24 5.91
CA GLY A 28 3.70 12.14 7.34
C GLY A 28 3.52 10.76 7.96
N TYR A 29 3.02 9.79 7.20
CA TYR A 29 2.80 8.44 7.72
C TYR A 29 4.14 7.74 7.98
N ARG A 30 4.28 7.13 9.14
CA ARG A 30 5.51 6.44 9.58
C ARG A 30 5.32 4.95 9.85
N GLY A 31 4.11 4.43 9.67
CA GLY A 31 3.84 3.01 9.84
C GLY A 31 4.24 2.18 8.63
N ASN A 32 4.03 0.88 8.72
CA ASN A 32 4.24 -0.02 7.60
C ASN A 32 3.22 0.25 6.50
N LEU A 33 3.64 0.13 5.26
CA LEU A 33 2.71 0.16 4.14
C LEU A 33 1.88 -1.11 4.17
N MET A 34 0.57 -0.96 4.04
CA MET A 34 -0.38 -2.07 4.09
C MET A 34 -1.35 -1.97 2.94
N ALA A 35 -1.68 -3.13 2.36
CA ALA A 35 -2.72 -3.22 1.34
C ALA A 35 -3.89 -4.00 1.92
N ALA A 36 -5.04 -3.35 2.03
CA ALA A 36 -6.28 -4.02 2.41
C ALA A 36 -6.91 -4.61 1.15
N VAL A 37 -7.10 -5.92 1.12
CA VAL A 37 -7.58 -6.61 -0.06
C VAL A 37 -8.85 -7.39 0.23
N ASP A 38 -9.70 -7.54 -0.80
CA ASP A 38 -10.82 -8.45 -0.80
C ASP A 38 -10.45 -9.67 -1.63
N ASN A 39 -10.86 -10.85 -1.16
CA ASN A 39 -10.79 -12.07 -1.95
C ASN A 39 -12.16 -12.27 -2.62
N THR A 40 -12.19 -12.12 -3.93
CA THR A 40 -13.44 -12.22 -4.71
C THR A 40 -13.77 -13.65 -5.14
N GLY A 41 -12.90 -14.60 -4.83
CA GLY A 41 -13.13 -16.02 -5.16
C GLY A 41 -13.82 -16.77 -4.04
N ASP A 42 -14.08 -18.06 -4.30
CA ASP A 42 -14.79 -18.93 -3.36
C ASP A 42 -13.87 -19.73 -2.44
N ALA A 43 -12.57 -19.66 -2.67
CA ALA A 43 -11.57 -20.41 -1.93
C ALA A 43 -10.52 -19.50 -1.33
N PRO A 44 -9.87 -19.90 -0.23
CA PRO A 44 -8.74 -19.15 0.30
C PRO A 44 -7.63 -19.00 -0.75
N TYR A 45 -6.96 -17.85 -0.72
CA TYR A 45 -5.83 -17.56 -1.59
C TYR A 45 -4.62 -17.23 -0.73
N THR A 46 -3.50 -17.89 -0.98
CA THR A 46 -2.25 -17.65 -0.24
C THR A 46 -1.37 -16.67 -0.99
N ILE A 47 -1.00 -15.59 -0.32
CA ILE A 47 -0.03 -14.62 -0.84
C ILE A 47 1.35 -15.03 -0.35
N GLU A 48 2.27 -15.23 -1.30
CA GLU A 48 3.64 -15.59 -0.97
C GLU A 48 4.48 -14.34 -0.69
N ALA A 49 5.43 -14.46 0.24
CA ALA A 49 6.36 -13.38 0.48
C ALA A 49 7.16 -13.10 -0.80
N GLY A 50 7.31 -11.83 -1.15
CA GLY A 50 7.99 -11.43 -2.37
C GLY A 50 7.12 -11.42 -3.62
N GLN A 51 5.88 -11.87 -3.53
CA GLN A 51 4.95 -11.81 -4.65
C GLN A 51 4.62 -10.35 -4.97
N ARG A 52 4.76 -9.97 -6.25
CA ARG A 52 4.64 -8.58 -6.69
C ARG A 52 3.22 -8.28 -7.14
N LEU A 53 2.37 -7.87 -6.21
CA LEU A 53 0.95 -7.57 -6.49
C LEU A 53 0.63 -6.08 -6.45
N PHE A 54 1.47 -5.28 -5.78
CA PHE A 54 1.23 -3.87 -5.52
C PHE A 54 2.46 -3.04 -5.86
N GLN A 55 2.24 -1.73 -6.03
CA GLN A 55 3.32 -0.78 -6.29
C GLN A 55 2.96 0.58 -5.71
N ILE A 56 3.97 1.41 -5.48
CA ILE A 56 3.77 2.78 -5.03
C ILE A 56 4.30 3.75 -6.08
N THR A 57 3.62 4.87 -6.23
CA THR A 57 4.01 5.94 -7.14
C THR A 57 3.77 7.29 -6.49
N GLY A 58 4.46 8.33 -6.97
CA GLY A 58 4.20 9.69 -6.59
C GLY A 58 2.83 10.18 -7.10
N ARG A 59 2.47 11.41 -6.75
CA ARG A 59 1.13 11.94 -7.04
C ARG A 59 0.85 12.11 -8.54
N TYR A 60 1.88 12.15 -9.37
CA TYR A 60 1.75 12.20 -10.83
C TYR A 60 2.11 10.86 -11.46
N LEU A 61 2.05 9.78 -10.70
CA LEU A 61 2.40 8.43 -11.12
C LEU A 61 3.88 8.25 -11.45
N GLU A 62 4.73 9.17 -11.02
CA GLU A 62 6.17 9.06 -11.23
C GLU A 62 6.78 8.04 -10.27
N PRO A 63 7.96 7.48 -10.62
CA PRO A 63 8.67 6.59 -9.70
C PRO A 63 9.06 7.30 -8.41
N ILE A 64 9.16 6.53 -7.34
CA ILE A 64 9.56 7.02 -6.01
C ILE A 64 10.95 6.49 -5.70
N ASP A 65 11.84 7.37 -5.26
CA ASP A 65 13.15 6.98 -4.74
C ASP A 65 13.00 6.49 -3.30
N LEU A 66 13.64 5.36 -3.00
CA LEU A 66 13.61 4.78 -1.67
C LEU A 66 14.98 4.93 -1.01
N THR A 67 14.96 5.36 0.25
CA THR A 67 16.17 5.45 1.06
C THR A 67 15.97 4.61 2.31
N LEU A 68 16.88 3.66 2.53
CA LEU A 68 16.84 2.83 3.73
C LEU A 68 17.44 3.62 4.90
N VAL A 69 16.66 3.76 5.98
CA VAL A 69 17.11 4.47 7.19
C VAL A 69 16.86 3.57 8.40
N GLU A 70 17.66 3.77 9.45
CA GLU A 70 17.52 2.99 10.67
C GLU A 70 16.34 3.47 11.51
N GLU A 71 16.05 4.76 11.46
CA GLU A 71 15.03 5.38 12.29
C GLU A 71 14.29 6.44 11.49
N LEU A 72 12.96 6.45 11.62
CA LEU A 72 12.12 7.43 10.94
C LEU A 72 11.92 8.66 11.81
N SER A 73 11.81 9.82 11.17
CA SER A 73 11.46 11.06 11.86
C SER A 73 10.01 11.00 12.35
N ASP A 74 9.72 11.73 13.42
CA ASP A 74 8.37 11.85 13.95
C ASP A 74 7.47 12.65 12.99
N SER A 75 6.17 12.40 13.08
CA SER A 75 5.17 13.16 12.37
C SER A 75 3.89 13.19 13.18
N GLU A 76 2.97 14.10 12.82
CA GLU A 76 1.69 14.22 13.52
C GLU A 76 0.87 12.93 13.48
N ARG A 77 0.89 12.24 12.33
CA ARG A 77 0.11 11.01 12.17
C ARG A 77 0.83 9.79 12.75
N GLY A 78 2.17 9.81 12.72
CA GLY A 78 2.96 8.67 13.17
C GLY A 78 2.60 7.40 12.41
N ALA A 79 2.33 6.32 13.11
CA ALA A 79 1.96 5.05 12.52
C ALA A 79 0.44 4.89 12.34
N GLY A 80 -0.36 5.86 12.77
CA GLY A 80 -1.81 5.81 12.62
C GLY A 80 -2.20 6.07 11.17
N GLY A 81 -2.81 5.10 10.53
CA GLY A 81 -3.22 5.22 9.13
C GLY A 81 -4.62 4.68 8.94
N PHE A 82 -4.74 3.36 8.89
CA PHE A 82 -6.03 2.72 8.75
C PHE A 82 -6.88 2.97 9.98
N GLY A 83 -8.07 3.53 9.76
CA GLY A 83 -9.04 3.72 10.80
C GLY A 83 -8.77 4.90 11.74
N SER A 84 -7.69 5.64 11.56
CA SER A 84 -7.38 6.76 12.46
C SER A 84 -8.38 7.90 12.34
N THR A 85 -9.03 8.04 11.21
CA THR A 85 -10.03 9.07 10.94
C THR A 85 -11.40 8.50 10.59
N GLY A 86 -11.50 7.22 10.50
CA GLY A 86 -12.74 6.59 10.05
C GLY A 86 -13.30 5.62 11.02
#